data_61df4db6e3848042e1612d489486d107
#
_entry.id   61df4db6e3848042e1612d489486d107
#
_cell.length_a   1.000
_cell.length_b   1.000
_cell.length_c   1.000
_cell.angle_alpha   90.00
_cell.angle_beta   90.00
_cell.angle_gamma   90.00
#
_symmetry.space_group_name_H-M   'P 1'
#
loop_
_entity.id
_entity.type
_entity.pdbx_description
1 polymer ?
#
loop_
_entity_poly.entity_id
_entity_poly.type
_entity_poly.pdbx_seq_one_letter_code
_entity_poly.pdbx_strand_id
1 'polypeptide(L)'
;MRSHFILLSLLLFLAGCDGAPFRYRVTHLRDALAARGVASRALWWTDPSVPAAIADAAIVVVYRVPMSPWLDACLTHARALGRPLVFSCDDLVFEASATPHDALAALPEDQRAWWLAATERYAATLRACDAFLATTEPLADAATRLGVPAFVVRNGLGEHELAVAERLRKTPPIPRPDDGRVVLAYFSGTTMHDLDFAVAAPALARVLAERPQARLRIGGHLRAHPTLATVADQVERLPFMPWPDMLAALATSDVQLAPLRLSDPFTDAKSAVKYLEAAVLGLPTIASPTDAFRRAIRSRENGLLAAIEDEWETQLLALIDDAGARRRLGNRARDDVFLHATPEAQADALVTALRAVGGSKRGVAPLAHAAPDPAQFGEVGRYDLAPDDLVPGTTVEMSDTPSVFLVEGRAVGQRFTATADGLCRIDVRVGTDGRRSDHAVTFALADSTGPAANPLRQATIVPDPVADGAWIALAFDPIAASAGRDFYFWLESSASASTVTLWTYARGHGDTPPSGLHVDHAPSVGSLAFRTFYRARSQ
;
A
#
# COMPACT_ATOMS: atom_id res chain seq x y z
N MET A 1 -19.42 -2.60 -34.30
CA MET A 1 -18.82 -1.26 -34.15
C MET A 1 -18.87 -0.67 -32.71
N ARG A 2 -19.57 -1.27 -31.74
CA ARG A 2 -19.70 -0.72 -30.37
C ARG A 2 -18.59 -1.17 -29.36
N SER A 3 -17.83 -2.21 -29.69
CA SER A 3 -16.78 -2.75 -28.79
C SER A 3 -15.42 -1.99 -28.87
N HIS A 4 -15.18 -1.16 -29.86
CA HIS A 4 -13.90 -0.52 -30.12
C HIS A 4 -13.69 0.81 -29.39
N PHE A 5 -14.75 1.41 -28.83
CA PHE A 5 -14.66 2.77 -28.29
C PHE A 5 -13.94 2.89 -26.94
N ILE A 6 -13.92 1.83 -26.12
CA ILE A 6 -13.19 1.82 -24.83
C ILE A 6 -11.70 1.44 -25.04
N LEU A 7 -11.39 0.68 -26.07
CA LEU A 7 -10.02 0.20 -26.36
C LEU A 7 -9.04 1.32 -26.76
N LEU A 8 -9.51 2.54 -27.05
CA LEU A 8 -8.69 3.70 -27.41
C LEU A 8 -8.82 4.86 -26.41
N SER A 9 -9.48 4.68 -25.29
CA SER A 9 -9.80 5.76 -24.36
C SER A 9 -8.95 5.66 -23.10
N LEU A 10 -8.36 6.77 -22.69
CA LEU A 10 -7.55 6.87 -21.48
C LEU A 10 -8.43 6.78 -20.22
N LEU A 11 -8.09 5.91 -19.29
CA LEU A 11 -8.64 5.94 -17.93
C LEU A 11 -7.72 6.72 -17.00
N LEU A 12 -8.32 7.61 -16.19
CA LEU A 12 -7.59 8.37 -15.20
C LEU A 12 -7.91 7.87 -13.80
N PHE A 13 -6.88 7.50 -13.03
CA PHE A 13 -6.97 7.23 -11.62
C PHE A 13 -6.51 8.45 -10.83
N LEU A 14 -7.38 9.00 -9.97
CA LEU A 14 -7.02 10.01 -8.99
C LEU A 14 -6.79 9.29 -7.66
N ALA A 15 -5.55 9.22 -7.21
CA ALA A 15 -5.16 8.47 -6.03
C ALA A 15 -5.08 9.35 -4.78
N GLY A 16 -5.71 8.90 -3.70
CA GLY A 16 -5.70 9.59 -2.39
C GLY A 16 -4.97 8.83 -1.30
N CYS A 17 -4.40 7.68 -1.61
CA CYS A 17 -3.67 6.84 -0.67
C CYS A 17 -2.61 6.06 -1.45
N ASP A 18 -1.43 5.84 -0.85
CA ASP A 18 -0.36 5.04 -1.43
C ASP A 18 -0.18 3.69 -0.69
N GLY A 19 0.96 3.01 -0.88
CA GLY A 19 1.29 1.76 -0.23
C GLY A 19 0.55 0.54 -0.78
N ALA A 20 0.32 -0.48 0.06
CA ALA A 20 -0.33 -1.71 -0.38
C ALA A 20 -1.72 -1.49 -0.99
N PRO A 21 -2.60 -0.64 -0.43
CA PRO A 21 -3.90 -0.36 -1.04
C PRO A 21 -3.78 0.24 -2.45
N PHE A 22 -2.86 1.17 -2.69
CA PHE A 22 -2.61 1.73 -4.03
C PHE A 22 -2.15 0.64 -5.00
N ARG A 23 -1.22 -0.22 -4.57
CA ARG A 23 -0.73 -1.34 -5.39
C ARG A 23 -1.88 -2.21 -5.90
N TYR A 24 -2.78 -2.65 -5.00
CA TYR A 24 -3.89 -3.52 -5.37
C TYR A 24 -4.99 -2.81 -6.17
N ARG A 25 -5.29 -1.54 -5.87
CA ARG A 25 -6.45 -0.84 -6.45
C ARG A 25 -6.12 0.12 -7.59
N VAL A 26 -4.86 0.46 -7.78
CA VAL A 26 -4.42 1.30 -8.90
C VAL A 26 -3.47 0.53 -9.79
N THR A 27 -2.29 0.12 -9.28
CA THR A 27 -1.27 -0.54 -10.11
C THR A 27 -1.78 -1.82 -10.74
N HIS A 28 -2.32 -2.77 -9.96
CA HIS A 28 -2.80 -4.06 -10.50
C HIS A 28 -4.01 -3.91 -11.43
N LEU A 29 -4.91 -2.94 -11.16
CA LEU A 29 -6.00 -2.66 -12.10
C LEU A 29 -5.48 -2.04 -13.40
N ARG A 30 -4.41 -1.26 -13.37
CA ARG A 30 -3.76 -0.74 -14.58
C ARG A 30 -3.08 -1.85 -15.38
N ASP A 31 -2.44 -2.82 -14.72
CA ASP A 31 -1.91 -4.03 -15.37
C ASP A 31 -3.05 -4.81 -16.06
N ALA A 32 -4.19 -4.99 -15.38
CA ALA A 32 -5.36 -5.64 -15.95
C ALA A 32 -5.94 -4.87 -17.17
N LEU A 33 -5.95 -3.55 -17.15
CA LEU A 33 -6.34 -2.71 -18.29
C LEU A 33 -5.35 -2.86 -19.44
N ALA A 34 -4.06 -2.82 -19.15
CA ALA A 34 -2.99 -2.98 -20.16
C ALA A 34 -3.08 -4.34 -20.84
N ALA A 35 -3.41 -5.42 -20.12
CA ALA A 35 -3.66 -6.76 -20.68
C ALA A 35 -4.82 -6.81 -21.71
N ARG A 36 -5.64 -5.77 -21.78
CA ARG A 36 -6.72 -5.58 -22.79
C ARG A 36 -6.45 -4.41 -23.73
N GLY A 37 -5.23 -3.85 -23.72
CA GLY A 37 -4.86 -2.71 -24.56
C GLY A 37 -5.56 -1.40 -24.19
N VAL A 38 -6.02 -1.26 -22.96
CA VAL A 38 -6.67 -0.05 -22.45
C VAL A 38 -5.64 0.83 -21.77
N ALA A 39 -5.42 2.03 -22.31
CA ALA A 39 -4.50 3.01 -21.72
C ALA A 39 -5.03 3.55 -20.39
N SER A 40 -4.15 3.71 -19.41
CA SER A 40 -4.49 4.30 -18.13
C SER A 40 -3.36 5.16 -17.58
N ARG A 41 -3.73 6.19 -16.81
CA ARG A 41 -2.81 7.08 -16.10
C ARG A 41 -3.25 7.18 -14.65
N ALA A 42 -2.29 7.29 -13.73
CA ALA A 42 -2.56 7.61 -12.34
C ALA A 42 -1.94 8.96 -11.99
N LEU A 43 -2.68 9.79 -11.26
CA LEU A 43 -2.20 11.03 -10.68
C LEU A 43 -2.56 11.05 -9.21
N TRP A 44 -1.73 11.71 -8.42
CA TRP A 44 -2.14 12.07 -7.08
C TRP A 44 -3.28 13.10 -7.16
N TRP A 45 -4.27 12.97 -6.32
CA TRP A 45 -5.49 13.76 -6.41
C TRP A 45 -5.29 15.28 -6.26
N THR A 46 -4.18 15.72 -5.66
CA THR A 46 -3.79 17.14 -5.53
C THR A 46 -2.80 17.60 -6.59
N ASP A 47 -2.52 16.79 -7.61
CA ASP A 47 -1.67 17.19 -8.72
C ASP A 47 -2.34 18.34 -9.51
N PRO A 48 -1.65 19.45 -9.77
CA PRO A 48 -2.22 20.60 -10.50
C PRO A 48 -2.63 20.28 -11.93
N SER A 49 -2.12 19.19 -12.53
CA SER A 49 -2.49 18.76 -13.87
C SER A 49 -3.80 17.96 -13.94
N VAL A 50 -4.43 17.65 -12.79
CA VAL A 50 -5.68 16.85 -12.71
C VAL A 50 -6.78 17.40 -13.63
N PRO A 51 -7.09 18.70 -13.70
CA PRO A 51 -8.14 19.20 -14.60
C PRO A 51 -7.85 18.92 -16.08
N ALA A 52 -6.62 19.08 -16.53
CA ALA A 52 -6.22 18.77 -17.90
C ALA A 52 -6.32 17.27 -18.18
N ALA A 53 -5.85 16.43 -17.24
CA ALA A 53 -5.95 14.98 -17.37
C ALA A 53 -7.42 14.47 -17.39
N ILE A 54 -8.33 15.13 -16.66
CA ILE A 54 -9.79 14.85 -16.71
C ILE A 54 -10.34 15.13 -18.11
N ALA A 55 -9.89 16.21 -18.75
CA ALA A 55 -10.34 16.54 -20.10
C ALA A 55 -9.98 15.47 -21.13
N ASP A 56 -8.83 14.82 -20.96
CA ASP A 56 -8.35 13.74 -21.84
C ASP A 56 -8.94 12.36 -21.50
N ALA A 57 -9.44 12.18 -20.28
CA ALA A 57 -9.92 10.90 -19.80
C ALA A 57 -11.32 10.55 -20.35
N ALA A 58 -11.56 9.27 -20.59
CA ALA A 58 -12.90 8.74 -20.87
C ALA A 58 -13.71 8.42 -19.61
N ILE A 59 -13.02 7.98 -18.55
CA ILE A 59 -13.57 7.65 -17.24
C ILE A 59 -12.57 8.12 -16.19
N VAL A 60 -13.05 8.67 -15.09
CA VAL A 60 -12.24 9.06 -13.94
C VAL A 60 -12.54 8.12 -12.77
N VAL A 61 -11.53 7.43 -12.29
CA VAL A 61 -11.60 6.57 -11.10
C VAL A 61 -10.98 7.32 -9.93
N VAL A 62 -11.79 7.62 -8.92
CA VAL A 62 -11.37 8.30 -7.70
C VAL A 62 -11.07 7.25 -6.65
N TYR A 63 -9.79 6.98 -6.43
CA TYR A 63 -9.35 5.94 -5.51
C TYR A 63 -9.06 6.54 -4.12
N ARG A 64 -9.92 6.21 -3.15
CA ARG A 64 -9.73 6.51 -1.71
C ARG A 64 -9.36 7.97 -1.45
N VAL A 65 -10.05 8.92 -2.11
CA VAL A 65 -9.90 10.35 -1.89
C VAL A 65 -11.06 10.86 -1.04
N PRO A 66 -10.81 11.48 0.13
CA PRO A 66 -11.86 12.11 0.92
C PRO A 66 -12.31 13.42 0.24
N MET A 67 -13.61 13.72 0.30
CA MET A 67 -14.15 14.95 -0.28
C MET A 67 -13.45 16.20 0.26
N SER A 68 -13.13 17.11 -0.64
CA SER A 68 -12.51 18.39 -0.36
C SER A 68 -12.98 19.44 -1.37
N PRO A 69 -12.78 20.75 -1.13
CA PRO A 69 -13.13 21.78 -2.10
C PRO A 69 -12.46 21.60 -3.48
N TRP A 70 -11.19 21.18 -3.51
CA TRP A 70 -10.49 20.88 -4.76
C TRP A 70 -11.08 19.68 -5.49
N LEU A 71 -11.28 18.56 -4.76
CA LEU A 71 -11.87 17.37 -5.38
C LEU A 71 -13.26 17.68 -5.93
N ASP A 72 -14.11 18.39 -5.18
CA ASP A 72 -15.46 18.76 -5.63
C ASP A 72 -15.42 19.60 -6.92
N ALA A 73 -14.50 20.56 -7.01
CA ALA A 73 -14.28 21.33 -8.23
C ALA A 73 -13.84 20.45 -9.41
N CYS A 74 -12.93 19.50 -9.20
CA CYS A 74 -12.49 18.53 -10.21
C CYS A 74 -13.64 17.61 -10.66
N LEU A 75 -14.45 17.08 -9.72
CA LEU A 75 -15.60 16.24 -10.05
C LEU A 75 -16.69 17.03 -10.80
N THR A 76 -16.90 18.29 -10.45
CA THR A 76 -17.80 19.21 -11.17
C THR A 76 -17.32 19.44 -12.58
N HIS A 77 -16.02 19.68 -12.78
CA HIS A 77 -15.41 19.80 -14.11
C HIS A 77 -15.59 18.52 -14.94
N ALA A 78 -15.33 17.34 -14.34
CA ALA A 78 -15.51 16.05 -15.01
C ALA A 78 -16.98 15.85 -15.47
N ARG A 79 -17.96 16.20 -14.62
CA ARG A 79 -19.39 16.15 -14.98
C ARG A 79 -19.74 17.08 -16.12
N ALA A 80 -19.23 18.32 -16.09
CA ALA A 80 -19.44 19.29 -17.18
C ALA A 80 -18.90 18.77 -18.53
N LEU A 81 -17.81 18.01 -18.50
CA LEU A 81 -17.24 17.34 -19.68
C LEU A 81 -17.93 15.99 -20.01
N GLY A 82 -18.96 15.59 -19.27
CA GLY A 82 -19.67 14.32 -19.46
C GLY A 82 -18.82 13.08 -19.11
N ARG A 83 -17.79 13.24 -18.28
CA ARG A 83 -16.92 12.12 -17.86
C ARG A 83 -17.57 11.32 -16.75
N PRO A 84 -17.77 9.99 -16.91
CA PRO A 84 -18.21 9.14 -15.82
C PRO A 84 -17.23 9.12 -14.66
N LEU A 85 -17.77 9.16 -13.43
CA LEU A 85 -17.02 9.18 -12.18
C LEU A 85 -17.21 7.86 -11.44
N VAL A 86 -16.13 7.23 -11.06
CA VAL A 86 -16.15 5.93 -10.34
C VAL A 86 -15.38 6.08 -9.06
N PHE A 87 -15.99 5.79 -7.91
CA PHE A 87 -15.25 5.68 -6.66
C PHE A 87 -14.67 4.27 -6.51
N SER A 88 -13.50 4.14 -5.91
CA SER A 88 -12.89 2.85 -5.58
C SER A 88 -12.20 2.91 -4.22
N CYS A 89 -12.40 1.89 -3.40
CA CYS A 89 -11.62 1.63 -2.19
C CYS A 89 -11.66 0.14 -1.86
N ASP A 90 -10.80 -0.29 -0.97
CA ASP A 90 -10.59 -1.68 -0.55
C ASP A 90 -11.00 -1.96 0.90
N ASP A 91 -11.29 -0.90 1.68
CA ASP A 91 -11.80 -0.98 3.06
C ASP A 91 -13.13 -0.23 3.19
N LEU A 92 -13.90 -0.56 4.22
CA LEU A 92 -15.19 0.08 4.54
C LEU A 92 -14.97 1.44 5.24
N VAL A 93 -14.28 2.36 4.55
CA VAL A 93 -13.88 3.68 5.09
C VAL A 93 -14.97 4.76 4.98
N PHE A 94 -16.09 4.45 4.37
CA PHE A 94 -17.19 5.39 4.10
C PHE A 94 -18.47 5.11 4.91
N GLU A 95 -18.40 4.23 5.91
CA GLU A 95 -19.51 3.89 6.80
C GLU A 95 -19.05 3.94 8.26
N ALA A 96 -19.36 5.03 8.97
CA ALA A 96 -18.90 5.26 10.34
C ALA A 96 -19.40 4.20 11.33
N SER A 97 -20.62 3.67 11.13
CA SER A 97 -21.22 2.63 11.96
C SER A 97 -20.52 1.26 11.83
N ALA A 98 -19.77 1.05 10.78
CA ALA A 98 -19.03 -0.20 10.56
C ALA A 98 -17.63 -0.17 11.17
N THR A 99 -17.13 0.98 11.62
CA THR A 99 -15.82 1.06 12.25
C THR A 99 -15.88 0.41 13.64
N PRO A 100 -14.96 -0.52 13.96
CA PRO A 100 -14.98 -1.20 15.25
C PRO A 100 -14.91 -0.21 16.41
N HIS A 101 -15.92 -0.21 17.27
CA HIS A 101 -16.00 0.72 18.41
C HIS A 101 -14.82 0.60 19.36
N ASP A 102 -14.33 -0.61 19.61
CA ASP A 102 -13.16 -0.88 20.45
C ASP A 102 -11.85 -0.38 19.82
N ALA A 103 -11.69 -0.48 18.50
CA ALA A 103 -10.55 0.09 17.80
C ALA A 103 -10.58 1.62 17.83
N LEU A 104 -11.76 2.24 17.63
CA LEU A 104 -11.93 3.68 17.77
C LEU A 104 -11.77 4.16 19.21
N ALA A 105 -12.29 3.41 20.18
CA ALA A 105 -12.17 3.75 21.59
C ALA A 105 -10.72 3.71 22.11
N ALA A 106 -9.87 2.91 21.47
CA ALA A 106 -8.45 2.83 21.78
C ALA A 106 -7.63 4.01 21.23
N LEU A 107 -8.22 4.84 20.34
CA LEU A 107 -7.55 6.01 19.78
C LEU A 107 -7.72 7.23 20.71
N PRO A 108 -6.74 8.15 20.76
CA PRO A 108 -6.91 9.49 21.30
C PRO A 108 -8.12 10.19 20.69
N GLU A 109 -8.74 11.10 21.45
CA GLU A 109 -10.01 11.74 21.07
C GLU A 109 -9.90 12.54 19.76
N ASP A 110 -8.79 13.24 19.55
CA ASP A 110 -8.47 13.98 18.33
C ASP A 110 -8.33 13.05 17.11
N GLN A 111 -7.66 11.91 17.25
CA GLN A 111 -7.52 10.91 16.19
C GLN A 111 -8.86 10.25 15.87
N ARG A 112 -9.66 9.96 16.88
CA ARG A 112 -11.02 9.42 16.68
C ARG A 112 -11.91 10.41 15.94
N ALA A 113 -11.89 11.69 16.35
CA ALA A 113 -12.64 12.75 15.68
C ALA A 113 -12.21 12.94 14.23
N TRP A 114 -10.91 12.93 13.98
CA TRP A 114 -10.33 12.98 12.64
C TRP A 114 -10.81 11.81 11.78
N TRP A 115 -10.78 10.60 12.32
CA TRP A 115 -11.17 9.37 11.62
C TRP A 115 -12.66 9.41 11.21
N LEU A 116 -13.53 9.82 12.14
CA LEU A 116 -14.96 9.96 11.87
C LEU A 116 -15.23 11.04 10.81
N ALA A 117 -14.55 12.18 10.91
CA ALA A 117 -14.65 13.24 9.90
C ALA A 117 -14.12 12.78 8.53
N ALA A 118 -13.07 11.98 8.46
CA ALA A 118 -12.56 11.41 7.24
C ALA A 118 -13.59 10.44 6.62
N THR A 119 -14.25 9.60 7.42
CA THR A 119 -15.28 8.65 6.97
C THR A 119 -16.44 9.37 6.29
N GLU A 120 -16.95 10.46 6.87
CA GLU A 120 -18.00 11.27 6.24
C GLU A 120 -17.56 11.89 4.91
N ARG A 121 -16.30 12.32 4.81
CA ARG A 121 -15.74 12.86 3.58
C ARG A 121 -15.58 11.77 2.50
N TYR A 122 -15.23 10.54 2.86
CA TYR A 122 -15.22 9.40 1.92
C TYR A 122 -16.64 9.06 1.44
N ALA A 123 -17.63 9.06 2.34
CA ALA A 123 -19.02 8.86 1.98
C ALA A 123 -19.54 9.97 1.03
N ALA A 124 -19.11 11.21 1.23
CA ALA A 124 -19.43 12.31 0.33
C ALA A 124 -18.83 12.11 -1.07
N THR A 125 -17.58 11.66 -1.18
CA THR A 125 -16.96 11.32 -2.47
C THR A 125 -17.70 10.18 -3.16
N LEU A 126 -18.04 9.12 -2.43
CA LEU A 126 -18.78 7.98 -2.95
C LEU A 126 -20.13 8.43 -3.56
N ARG A 127 -20.91 9.23 -2.81
CA ARG A 127 -22.20 9.75 -3.30
C ARG A 127 -22.08 10.70 -4.48
N ALA A 128 -20.91 11.32 -4.64
CA ALA A 128 -20.62 12.19 -5.77
C ALA A 128 -20.22 11.42 -7.02
N CYS A 129 -19.99 10.12 -6.97
CA CYS A 129 -19.63 9.28 -8.11
C CYS A 129 -20.85 8.54 -8.68
N ASP A 130 -20.76 8.15 -9.95
CA ASP A 130 -21.82 7.44 -10.68
C ASP A 130 -21.88 5.96 -10.33
N ALA A 131 -20.76 5.41 -9.87
CA ALA A 131 -20.62 4.00 -9.49
C ALA A 131 -19.46 3.78 -8.51
N PHE A 132 -19.46 2.60 -7.92
CA PHE A 132 -18.42 2.12 -7.03
C PHE A 132 -17.76 0.84 -7.55
N LEU A 133 -16.43 0.78 -7.55
CA LEU A 133 -15.66 -0.44 -7.77
C LEU A 133 -15.24 -1.03 -6.42
N ALA A 134 -16.02 -2.00 -5.96
CA ALA A 134 -15.78 -2.72 -4.71
C ALA A 134 -14.80 -3.87 -4.91
N THR A 135 -14.08 -4.25 -3.84
CA THR A 135 -13.25 -5.47 -3.82
C THR A 135 -14.03 -6.71 -3.38
N THR A 136 -15.12 -6.51 -2.64
CA THR A 136 -15.94 -7.57 -2.04
C THR A 136 -17.42 -7.24 -2.13
N GLU A 137 -18.26 -8.26 -2.00
CA GLU A 137 -19.71 -8.08 -1.95
C GLU A 137 -20.17 -7.22 -0.76
N PRO A 138 -19.66 -7.41 0.48
CA PRO A 138 -20.04 -6.54 1.60
C PRO A 138 -19.76 -5.07 1.34
N LEU A 139 -18.65 -4.73 0.66
CA LEU A 139 -18.38 -3.35 0.24
C LEU A 139 -19.38 -2.86 -0.81
N ALA A 140 -19.72 -3.69 -1.79
CA ALA A 140 -20.69 -3.36 -2.82
C ALA A 140 -22.09 -3.12 -2.21
N ASP A 141 -22.50 -3.96 -1.28
CA ASP A 141 -23.76 -3.84 -0.55
C ASP A 141 -23.81 -2.56 0.29
N ALA A 142 -22.70 -2.20 0.95
CA ALA A 142 -22.58 -0.96 1.71
C ALA A 142 -22.76 0.28 0.82
N ALA A 143 -22.14 0.33 -0.34
CA ALA A 143 -22.31 1.42 -1.30
C ALA A 143 -23.74 1.48 -1.87
N THR A 144 -24.34 0.32 -2.15
CA THR A 144 -25.72 0.22 -2.64
C THR A 144 -26.72 0.73 -1.60
N ARG A 145 -26.49 0.48 -0.30
CA ARG A 145 -27.31 1.08 0.78
C ARG A 145 -27.23 2.62 0.79
N LEU A 146 -26.13 3.19 0.33
CA LEU A 146 -25.97 4.64 0.16
C LEU A 146 -26.52 5.17 -1.18
N GLY A 147 -27.16 4.32 -1.99
CA GLY A 147 -27.78 4.67 -3.25
C GLY A 147 -26.81 4.71 -4.44
N VAL A 148 -25.59 4.20 -4.31
CA VAL A 148 -24.58 4.19 -5.37
C VAL A 148 -24.47 2.79 -6.00
N PRO A 149 -24.68 2.64 -7.32
CA PRO A 149 -24.49 1.37 -8.02
C PRO A 149 -23.07 0.84 -7.82
N ALA A 150 -22.92 -0.44 -7.52
CA ALA A 150 -21.64 -1.04 -7.23
C ALA A 150 -21.32 -2.24 -8.14
N PHE A 151 -20.05 -2.39 -8.48
CA PHE A 151 -19.52 -3.49 -9.26
C PHE A 151 -18.36 -4.14 -8.49
N VAL A 152 -18.39 -5.46 -8.33
CA VAL A 152 -17.32 -6.18 -7.64
C VAL A 152 -16.20 -6.48 -8.63
N VAL A 153 -15.04 -5.88 -8.40
CA VAL A 153 -13.77 -6.16 -9.08
C VAL A 153 -12.76 -6.51 -8.00
N ARG A 154 -12.58 -7.83 -7.78
CA ARG A 154 -11.73 -8.35 -6.70
C ARG A 154 -10.28 -7.94 -6.86
N ASN A 155 -9.55 -7.86 -5.74
CA ASN A 155 -8.12 -7.76 -5.79
C ASN A 155 -7.50 -9.00 -6.45
N GLY A 156 -6.44 -8.79 -7.19
CA GLY A 156 -5.61 -9.83 -7.78
C GLY A 156 -4.16 -9.44 -7.70
N LEU A 157 -3.32 -10.09 -8.46
CA LEU A 157 -1.88 -9.86 -8.52
C LEU A 157 -1.53 -9.03 -9.75
N GLY A 158 -0.50 -8.18 -9.64
CA GLY A 158 0.05 -7.43 -10.75
C GLY A 158 1.21 -8.15 -11.43
N GLU A 159 1.61 -7.68 -12.62
CA GLU A 159 2.71 -8.27 -13.38
C GLU A 159 4.02 -8.32 -12.58
N HIS A 160 4.34 -7.23 -11.89
CA HIS A 160 5.57 -7.16 -11.08
C HIS A 160 5.53 -8.15 -9.90
N GLU A 161 4.41 -8.28 -9.24
CA GLU A 161 4.24 -9.23 -8.12
C GLU A 161 4.38 -10.67 -8.58
N LEU A 162 3.78 -11.02 -9.72
CA LEU A 162 3.94 -12.33 -10.36
C LEU A 162 5.39 -12.61 -10.73
N ALA A 163 6.10 -11.63 -11.29
CA ALA A 163 7.52 -11.77 -11.64
C ALA A 163 8.42 -11.97 -10.42
N VAL A 164 8.17 -11.22 -9.33
CA VAL A 164 8.90 -11.38 -8.06
C VAL A 164 8.64 -12.75 -7.46
N ALA A 165 7.38 -13.18 -7.39
CA ALA A 165 7.02 -14.50 -6.86
C ALA A 165 7.66 -15.65 -7.64
N GLU A 166 7.66 -15.56 -8.97
CA GLU A 166 8.28 -16.59 -9.82
C GLU A 166 9.80 -16.65 -9.64
N ARG A 167 10.45 -15.49 -9.49
CA ARG A 167 11.89 -15.43 -9.15
C ARG A 167 12.18 -16.07 -7.79
N LEU A 168 11.40 -15.74 -6.76
CA LEU A 168 11.57 -16.28 -5.41
C LEU A 168 11.39 -17.80 -5.38
N ARG A 169 10.49 -18.33 -6.18
CA ARG A 169 10.29 -19.78 -6.31
C ARG A 169 11.46 -20.50 -6.98
N LYS A 170 12.05 -19.89 -8.02
CA LYS A 170 13.19 -20.47 -8.75
C LYS A 170 14.49 -20.38 -7.96
N THR A 171 14.68 -19.27 -7.27
CA THR A 171 15.90 -18.96 -6.52
C THR A 171 15.51 -18.35 -5.17
N PRO A 172 15.22 -19.19 -4.17
CA PRO A 172 14.95 -18.69 -2.83
C PRO A 172 16.13 -17.84 -2.33
N PRO A 173 15.87 -16.67 -1.71
CA PRO A 173 16.92 -15.75 -1.28
C PRO A 173 17.85 -16.35 -0.20
N ILE A 174 17.34 -17.30 0.57
CA ILE A 174 18.06 -18.04 1.61
C ILE A 174 17.69 -19.51 1.47
N PRO A 175 18.67 -20.42 1.29
CA PRO A 175 18.39 -21.84 1.36
C PRO A 175 17.79 -22.16 2.73
N ARG A 176 16.63 -22.77 2.71
CA ARG A 176 15.97 -23.17 3.94
C ARG A 176 16.73 -24.33 4.58
N PRO A 177 17.12 -24.24 5.87
CA PRO A 177 17.71 -25.38 6.54
C PRO A 177 16.71 -26.55 6.53
N ASP A 178 17.17 -27.74 6.17
CA ASP A 178 16.39 -28.97 6.32
C ASP A 178 16.49 -29.45 7.78
N ASP A 179 16.02 -28.61 8.70
CA ASP A 179 16.08 -28.85 10.14
C ASP A 179 14.74 -29.31 10.73
N GLY A 180 13.78 -29.65 9.87
CA GLY A 180 12.45 -30.12 10.25
C GLY A 180 11.54 -29.04 10.83
N ARG A 181 11.96 -27.76 10.87
CA ARG A 181 11.12 -26.67 11.37
C ARG A 181 9.97 -26.37 10.43
N VAL A 182 8.84 -25.95 11.03
CA VAL A 182 7.65 -25.48 10.32
C VAL A 182 7.37 -24.03 10.71
N VAL A 183 7.44 -23.12 9.77
CA VAL A 183 7.27 -21.68 9.99
C VAL A 183 5.85 -21.25 9.60
N LEU A 184 5.08 -20.83 10.61
CA LEU A 184 3.78 -20.19 10.47
C LEU A 184 4.00 -18.68 10.35
N ALA A 185 3.49 -18.02 9.31
CA ALA A 185 3.76 -16.61 9.06
C ALA A 185 2.50 -15.73 9.18
N TYR A 186 2.67 -14.57 9.80
CA TYR A 186 1.68 -13.50 9.82
C TYR A 186 2.35 -12.16 9.58
N PHE A 187 1.92 -11.44 8.54
CA PHE A 187 2.43 -10.11 8.22
C PHE A 187 1.34 -9.06 8.39
N SER A 188 1.67 -7.94 9.05
CA SER A 188 0.73 -6.85 9.35
C SER A 188 1.30 -5.51 8.95
N GLY A 189 0.54 -4.75 8.16
CA GLY A 189 0.90 -3.38 7.77
C GLY A 189 0.57 -2.32 8.81
N THR A 190 -0.26 -2.62 9.82
CA THR A 190 -0.70 -1.67 10.84
C THR A 190 -1.02 -2.36 12.16
N THR A 191 -1.01 -1.61 13.27
CA THR A 191 -1.45 -2.10 14.60
C THR A 191 -2.96 -2.36 14.70
N MET A 192 -3.74 -1.90 13.73
CA MET A 192 -5.19 -2.17 13.66
C MET A 192 -5.51 -3.68 13.56
N HIS A 193 -4.53 -4.49 13.16
CA HIS A 193 -4.67 -5.94 13.06
C HIS A 193 -4.39 -6.71 14.37
N ASP A 194 -4.08 -6.03 15.46
CA ASP A 194 -3.86 -6.69 16.76
C ASP A 194 -5.08 -7.50 17.21
N LEU A 195 -6.27 -6.93 17.06
CA LEU A 195 -7.54 -7.57 17.39
C LEU A 195 -7.89 -8.73 16.44
N ASP A 196 -7.51 -8.62 15.19
CA ASP A 196 -7.67 -9.70 14.20
C ASP A 196 -6.78 -10.88 14.54
N PHE A 197 -5.51 -10.62 14.87
CA PHE A 197 -4.55 -11.65 15.25
C PHE A 197 -4.94 -12.35 16.56
N ALA A 198 -5.55 -11.64 17.52
CA ALA A 198 -5.99 -12.16 18.80
C ALA A 198 -6.93 -13.38 18.67
N VAL A 199 -7.65 -13.50 17.55
CA VAL A 199 -8.54 -14.65 17.26
C VAL A 199 -7.78 -15.98 17.22
N ALA A 200 -6.56 -15.99 16.68
CA ALA A 200 -5.74 -17.20 16.55
C ALA A 200 -4.69 -17.34 17.67
N ALA A 201 -4.39 -16.28 18.39
CA ALA A 201 -3.27 -16.24 19.34
C ALA A 201 -3.34 -17.30 20.45
N PRO A 202 -4.50 -17.62 21.09
CA PRO A 202 -4.58 -18.67 22.09
C PRO A 202 -4.29 -20.06 21.52
N ALA A 203 -4.86 -20.41 20.37
CA ALA A 203 -4.59 -21.68 19.69
C ALA A 203 -3.11 -21.78 19.27
N LEU A 204 -2.52 -20.69 18.75
CA LEU A 204 -1.10 -20.63 18.42
C LEU A 204 -0.21 -20.90 19.64
N ALA A 205 -0.52 -20.31 20.80
CA ALA A 205 0.26 -20.52 22.02
C ALA A 205 0.26 -22.00 22.45
N ARG A 206 -0.90 -22.67 22.41
CA ARG A 206 -1.00 -24.10 22.76
C ARG A 206 -0.24 -24.98 21.77
N VAL A 207 -0.49 -24.77 20.48
CA VAL A 207 0.15 -25.57 19.41
C VAL A 207 1.67 -25.42 19.41
N LEU A 208 2.18 -24.20 19.60
CA LEU A 208 3.62 -23.96 19.69
C LEU A 208 4.23 -24.68 20.91
N ALA A 209 3.56 -24.66 22.07
CA ALA A 209 4.01 -25.38 23.25
C ALA A 209 4.06 -26.91 23.05
N GLU A 210 3.12 -27.46 22.24
CA GLU A 210 3.06 -28.90 21.95
C GLU A 210 3.97 -29.33 20.79
N ARG A 211 4.41 -28.40 19.95
CA ARG A 211 5.19 -28.67 18.72
C ARG A 211 6.50 -27.88 18.74
N PRO A 212 7.56 -28.38 19.36
CA PRO A 212 8.85 -27.68 19.47
C PRO A 212 9.49 -27.35 18.11
N GLN A 213 9.13 -28.05 17.03
CA GLN A 213 9.59 -27.77 15.68
C GLN A 213 8.85 -26.59 15.02
N ALA A 214 7.70 -26.16 15.55
CA ALA A 214 6.96 -25.05 14.99
C ALA A 214 7.57 -23.70 15.40
N ARG A 215 7.53 -22.73 14.50
CA ARG A 215 7.93 -21.34 14.72
C ARG A 215 6.83 -20.42 14.22
N LEU A 216 6.60 -19.34 14.94
CA LEU A 216 5.70 -18.28 14.51
C LEU A 216 6.54 -17.08 14.06
N ARG A 217 6.43 -16.71 12.80
CA ARG A 217 7.04 -15.51 12.23
C ARG A 217 6.02 -14.39 12.14
N ILE A 218 6.28 -13.29 12.81
CA ILE A 218 5.44 -12.09 12.80
C ILE A 218 6.24 -10.97 12.15
N GLY A 219 5.76 -10.44 11.03
CA GLY A 219 6.35 -9.29 10.34
C GLY A 219 5.50 -8.04 10.46
N GLY A 220 6.15 -6.87 10.57
CA GLY A 220 5.48 -5.56 10.59
C GLY A 220 4.96 -5.13 11.97
N HIS A 221 3.84 -4.39 11.95
CA HIS A 221 3.33 -3.66 13.11
C HIS A 221 2.30 -4.45 13.92
N LEU A 222 2.67 -5.61 14.44
CA LEU A 222 1.81 -6.32 15.38
C LEU A 222 2.39 -6.23 16.80
N ARG A 223 1.59 -5.80 17.76
CA ARG A 223 1.98 -5.84 19.18
C ARG A 223 2.06 -7.30 19.68
N ALA A 224 2.91 -7.54 20.66
CA ALA A 224 3.00 -8.87 21.27
C ALA A 224 1.69 -9.23 21.98
N HIS A 225 1.09 -10.36 21.59
CA HIS A 225 -0.10 -10.84 22.30
C HIS A 225 0.33 -11.56 23.59
N PRO A 226 -0.30 -11.27 24.76
CA PRO A 226 0.14 -11.81 26.04
C PRO A 226 0.21 -13.34 26.11
N THR A 227 -0.69 -14.05 25.42
CA THR A 227 -0.71 -15.53 25.42
C THR A 227 0.54 -16.15 24.79
N LEU A 228 1.28 -15.42 23.96
CA LEU A 228 2.51 -15.91 23.34
C LEU A 228 3.75 -15.78 24.24
N ALA A 229 3.61 -15.19 25.43
CA ALA A 229 4.74 -14.97 26.33
C ALA A 229 5.40 -16.29 26.78
N THR A 230 4.62 -17.37 26.93
CA THR A 230 5.12 -18.69 27.34
C THR A 230 5.87 -19.46 26.27
N VAL A 231 5.78 -19.02 25.02
CA VAL A 231 6.41 -19.61 23.83
C VAL A 231 7.24 -18.60 23.06
N ALA A 232 7.73 -17.56 23.74
CA ALA A 232 8.43 -16.42 23.12
C ALA A 232 9.70 -16.83 22.33
N ASP A 233 10.37 -17.91 22.73
CA ASP A 233 11.53 -18.49 22.07
C ASP A 233 11.20 -19.15 20.71
N GLN A 234 9.92 -19.41 20.45
CA GLN A 234 9.42 -19.93 19.16
C GLN A 234 8.85 -18.80 18.27
N VAL A 235 8.85 -17.54 18.74
CA VAL A 235 8.32 -16.38 18.01
C VAL A 235 9.45 -15.55 17.42
N GLU A 236 9.55 -15.54 16.09
CA GLU A 236 10.45 -14.69 15.33
C GLU A 236 9.73 -13.37 14.99
N ARG A 237 10.39 -12.24 15.24
CA ARG A 237 9.89 -10.90 14.90
C ARG A 237 10.70 -10.31 13.79
N LEU A 238 10.03 -9.91 12.69
CA LEU A 238 10.61 -9.16 11.60
C LEU A 238 10.09 -7.71 11.61
N PRO A 239 10.92 -6.73 11.26
CA PRO A 239 10.45 -5.36 11.11
C PRO A 239 9.42 -5.27 9.99
N PHE A 240 8.74 -4.14 9.90
CA PHE A 240 8.02 -3.81 8.66
C PHE A 240 9.03 -3.67 7.53
N MET A 241 8.66 -4.12 6.35
CA MET A 241 9.53 -4.13 5.18
C MET A 241 8.74 -3.84 3.90
N PRO A 242 9.40 -3.38 2.85
CA PRO A 242 8.79 -3.26 1.53
C PRO A 242 8.17 -4.58 1.07
N TRP A 243 7.11 -4.52 0.27
CA TRP A 243 6.38 -5.72 -0.13
C TRP A 243 7.22 -6.79 -0.86
N PRO A 244 8.26 -6.46 -1.67
CA PRO A 244 9.10 -7.50 -2.26
C PRO A 244 9.90 -8.30 -1.22
N ASP A 245 10.37 -7.61 -0.17
CA ASP A 245 11.11 -8.23 0.93
C ASP A 245 10.16 -9.03 1.84
N MET A 246 8.94 -8.51 2.07
CA MET A 246 7.87 -9.24 2.76
C MET A 246 7.52 -10.53 2.01
N LEU A 247 7.39 -10.47 0.68
CA LEU A 247 7.11 -11.64 -0.13
C LEU A 247 8.29 -12.64 -0.11
N ALA A 248 9.54 -12.13 -0.06
CA ALA A 248 10.74 -12.96 0.11
C ALA A 248 10.79 -13.64 1.48
N ALA A 249 10.44 -12.91 2.55
CA ALA A 249 10.34 -13.49 3.90
C ALA A 249 9.20 -14.52 3.98
N LEU A 250 8.06 -14.25 3.34
CA LEU A 250 6.95 -15.20 3.24
C LEU A 250 7.35 -16.46 2.46
N ALA A 251 8.11 -16.34 1.38
CA ALA A 251 8.58 -17.46 0.56
C ALA A 251 9.43 -18.48 1.35
N THR A 252 10.01 -18.07 2.49
CA THR A 252 10.76 -18.94 3.40
C THR A 252 9.92 -19.48 4.55
N SER A 253 8.61 -19.30 4.52
CA SER A 253 7.64 -19.84 5.49
C SER A 253 6.93 -21.08 4.93
N ASP A 254 6.11 -21.76 5.76
CA ASP A 254 5.36 -22.97 5.39
C ASP A 254 3.87 -22.74 5.27
N VAL A 255 3.33 -21.84 6.09
CA VAL A 255 1.91 -21.60 6.22
C VAL A 255 1.68 -20.12 6.45
N GLN A 256 0.78 -19.52 5.68
CA GLN A 256 0.27 -18.16 5.92
C GLN A 256 -0.92 -18.20 6.85
N LEU A 257 -0.94 -17.31 7.83
CA LEU A 257 -2.09 -17.11 8.72
C LEU A 257 -2.85 -15.84 8.30
N ALA A 258 -4.17 -15.93 8.26
CA ALA A 258 -5.05 -14.81 7.93
C ALA A 258 -6.26 -14.73 8.88
N PRO A 259 -6.02 -14.62 10.21
CA PRO A 259 -7.09 -14.45 11.16
C PRO A 259 -7.75 -13.08 10.99
N LEU A 260 -9.08 -13.07 11.09
CA LEU A 260 -9.92 -11.88 11.14
C LEU A 260 -11.04 -12.12 12.16
N ARG A 261 -11.47 -11.09 12.85
CA ARG A 261 -12.67 -11.15 13.68
C ARG A 261 -13.89 -11.40 12.80
N LEU A 262 -14.72 -12.33 13.21
CA LEU A 262 -15.98 -12.62 12.53
C LEU A 262 -17.12 -11.74 13.08
N SER A 263 -18.15 -11.54 12.28
CA SER A 263 -19.33 -10.73 12.63
C SER A 263 -19.02 -9.24 12.89
N ASP A 264 -17.94 -8.75 12.28
CA ASP A 264 -17.53 -7.36 12.27
C ASP A 264 -17.64 -6.84 10.83
N PRO A 265 -18.53 -5.89 10.52
CA PRO A 265 -18.74 -5.40 9.17
C PRO A 265 -17.48 -4.89 8.48
N PHE A 266 -16.55 -4.30 9.24
CA PHE A 266 -15.29 -3.80 8.70
C PHE A 266 -14.36 -4.95 8.26
N THR A 267 -14.27 -6.01 9.06
CA THR A 267 -13.44 -7.18 8.71
C THR A 267 -14.09 -8.06 7.65
N ASP A 268 -15.42 -8.17 7.63
CA ASP A 268 -16.15 -8.88 6.59
C ASP A 268 -16.01 -8.21 5.21
N ALA A 269 -15.78 -6.90 5.19
CA ALA A 269 -15.55 -6.15 3.97
C ALA A 269 -14.13 -6.30 3.40
N LYS A 270 -13.16 -6.83 4.19
CA LYS A 270 -11.76 -7.00 3.74
C LYS A 270 -11.61 -8.04 2.65
N SER A 271 -10.68 -7.81 1.73
CA SER A 271 -10.34 -8.75 0.66
C SER A 271 -9.36 -9.83 1.12
N ALA A 272 -9.26 -10.91 0.33
CA ALA A 272 -8.40 -12.07 0.63
C ALA A 272 -6.94 -11.89 0.18
N VAL A 273 -6.36 -10.70 0.33
CA VAL A 273 -5.00 -10.39 -0.16
C VAL A 273 -3.95 -11.32 0.43
N LYS A 274 -4.01 -11.62 1.74
CA LYS A 274 -3.05 -12.54 2.38
C LYS A 274 -3.06 -13.95 1.75
N TYR A 275 -4.21 -14.40 1.27
CA TYR A 275 -4.31 -15.65 0.51
C TYR A 275 -3.61 -15.53 -0.84
N LEU A 276 -3.81 -14.43 -1.57
CA LEU A 276 -3.19 -14.22 -2.88
C LEU A 276 -1.67 -14.21 -2.79
N GLU A 277 -1.12 -13.46 -1.81
CA GLU A 277 0.33 -13.35 -1.55
C GLU A 277 0.96 -14.71 -1.18
N ALA A 278 0.28 -15.53 -0.40
CA ALA A 278 0.75 -16.87 -0.07
C ALA A 278 0.60 -17.85 -1.24
N ALA A 279 -0.56 -17.83 -1.89
CA ALA A 279 -0.90 -18.76 -2.95
C ALA A 279 0.03 -18.63 -4.18
N VAL A 280 0.42 -17.40 -4.57
CA VAL A 280 1.37 -17.18 -5.67
C VAL A 280 2.73 -17.83 -5.42
N LEU A 281 3.12 -17.97 -4.15
CA LEU A 281 4.33 -18.66 -3.71
C LEU A 281 4.14 -20.18 -3.56
N GLY A 282 2.91 -20.67 -3.66
CA GLY A 282 2.56 -22.07 -3.43
C GLY A 282 2.47 -22.44 -1.95
N LEU A 283 2.15 -21.48 -1.08
CA LEU A 283 1.97 -21.69 0.35
C LEU A 283 0.48 -21.83 0.71
N PRO A 284 0.11 -22.78 1.58
CA PRO A 284 -1.25 -22.87 2.09
C PRO A 284 -1.55 -21.74 3.07
N THR A 285 -2.82 -21.33 3.12
CA THR A 285 -3.32 -20.33 4.08
C THR A 285 -4.34 -20.97 5.02
N ILE A 286 -4.26 -20.62 6.32
CA ILE A 286 -5.36 -20.80 7.28
C ILE A 286 -5.98 -19.43 7.50
N ALA A 287 -7.29 -19.28 7.25
CA ALA A 287 -7.99 -18.00 7.33
C ALA A 287 -9.28 -18.08 8.12
N SER A 288 -9.70 -16.95 8.72
CA SER A 288 -11.07 -16.81 9.22
C SER A 288 -12.07 -16.81 8.06
N PRO A 289 -13.23 -17.47 8.18
CA PRO A 289 -14.18 -17.62 7.10
C PRO A 289 -15.05 -16.37 6.86
N THR A 290 -14.45 -15.21 6.57
CA THR A 290 -15.16 -14.05 6.03
C THR A 290 -15.65 -14.31 4.62
N ASP A 291 -16.53 -13.45 4.07
CA ASP A 291 -17.05 -13.64 2.70
C ASP A 291 -15.93 -13.78 1.67
N ALA A 292 -14.94 -12.91 1.70
CA ALA A 292 -13.82 -12.95 0.76
C ALA A 292 -13.00 -14.23 0.86
N PHE A 293 -12.69 -14.70 2.08
CA PHE A 293 -11.94 -15.94 2.26
C PHE A 293 -12.76 -17.18 1.94
N ARG A 294 -14.09 -17.24 2.21
CA ARG A 294 -14.96 -18.34 1.78
C ARG A 294 -15.03 -18.48 0.27
N ARG A 295 -14.92 -17.37 -0.47
CA ARG A 295 -14.91 -17.39 -1.94
C ARG A 295 -13.55 -17.80 -2.52
N ALA A 296 -12.45 -17.38 -1.87
CA ALA A 296 -11.10 -17.68 -2.32
C ALA A 296 -10.66 -19.10 -1.91
N ILE A 297 -11.07 -19.57 -0.72
CA ILE A 297 -10.62 -20.82 -0.13
C ILE A 297 -11.75 -21.86 -0.13
N ARG A 298 -11.55 -22.91 -0.90
CA ARG A 298 -12.26 -24.17 -0.75
C ARG A 298 -11.50 -25.00 0.28
N SER A 299 -12.05 -25.03 1.51
CA SER A 299 -11.36 -25.64 2.65
C SER A 299 -10.98 -27.10 2.35
N ARG A 300 -9.73 -27.48 2.68
CA ARG A 300 -9.07 -28.76 2.40
C ARG A 300 -8.70 -29.03 0.93
N GLU A 301 -9.01 -28.09 0.00
CA GLU A 301 -8.58 -28.20 -1.40
C GLU A 301 -7.42 -27.26 -1.71
N ASN A 302 -7.56 -25.94 -1.42
CA ASN A 302 -6.58 -24.90 -1.71
C ASN A 302 -6.21 -24.04 -0.49
N GLY A 303 -6.65 -24.42 0.70
CA GLY A 303 -6.38 -23.75 1.96
C GLY A 303 -7.27 -24.31 3.07
N LEU A 304 -7.24 -23.69 4.23
CA LEU A 304 -8.06 -24.10 5.38
C LEU A 304 -8.80 -22.91 5.97
N LEU A 305 -9.99 -23.16 6.49
CA LEU A 305 -10.80 -22.15 7.18
C LEU A 305 -10.96 -22.56 8.66
N ALA A 306 -10.89 -21.56 9.56
CA ALA A 306 -11.06 -21.72 10.99
C ALA A 306 -11.83 -20.53 11.57
N ALA A 307 -12.99 -20.79 12.20
CA ALA A 307 -13.88 -19.79 12.78
C ALA A 307 -13.68 -19.62 14.29
N ILE A 308 -13.41 -20.71 14.99
CA ILE A 308 -13.29 -20.76 16.44
C ILE A 308 -11.93 -21.32 16.86
N GLU A 309 -11.56 -21.14 18.10
CA GLU A 309 -10.25 -21.48 18.64
C GLU A 309 -9.88 -22.95 18.41
N ASP A 310 -10.80 -23.89 18.64
CA ASP A 310 -10.56 -25.34 18.43
C ASP A 310 -10.33 -25.69 16.95
N GLU A 311 -10.99 -24.96 16.03
CA GLU A 311 -10.73 -25.12 14.60
C GLU A 311 -9.36 -24.58 14.22
N TRP A 312 -8.95 -23.42 14.77
CA TRP A 312 -7.59 -22.90 14.59
C TRP A 312 -6.55 -23.91 15.04
N GLU A 313 -6.71 -24.49 16.22
CA GLU A 313 -5.82 -25.52 16.75
C GLU A 313 -5.77 -26.75 15.84
N THR A 314 -6.93 -27.27 15.43
CA THR A 314 -7.03 -28.43 14.53
C THR A 314 -6.33 -28.17 13.19
N GLN A 315 -6.56 -27.01 12.56
CA GLN A 315 -5.96 -26.69 11.26
C GLN A 315 -4.45 -26.41 11.36
N LEU A 316 -3.99 -25.81 12.46
CA LEU A 316 -2.57 -25.59 12.72
C LEU A 316 -1.84 -26.93 12.85
N LEU A 317 -2.34 -27.85 13.68
CA LEU A 317 -1.78 -29.19 13.85
C LEU A 317 -1.75 -29.96 12.53
N ALA A 318 -2.85 -29.93 11.76
CA ALA A 318 -2.93 -30.59 10.46
C ALA A 318 -1.85 -30.13 9.47
N LEU A 319 -1.50 -28.82 9.47
CA LEU A 319 -0.45 -28.32 8.58
C LEU A 319 0.96 -28.42 9.19
N ILE A 320 1.12 -28.42 10.49
CA ILE A 320 2.43 -28.62 11.11
C ILE A 320 2.87 -30.08 10.92
N ASP A 321 1.97 -31.04 11.15
CA ASP A 321 2.30 -32.47 11.19
C ASP A 321 2.35 -33.12 9.79
N ASP A 322 1.72 -32.54 8.75
CA ASP A 322 1.67 -33.10 7.39
C ASP A 322 2.29 -32.17 6.32
N ALA A 323 3.56 -32.37 6.01
CA ALA A 323 4.26 -31.68 4.93
C ALA A 323 3.65 -31.96 3.54
N GLY A 324 3.04 -33.14 3.35
CA GLY A 324 2.34 -33.52 2.13
C GLY A 324 1.08 -32.65 1.95
N ALA A 325 0.32 -32.42 3.03
CA ALA A 325 -0.84 -31.51 3.00
C ALA A 325 -0.42 -30.08 2.66
N ARG A 326 0.65 -29.57 3.28
CA ARG A 326 1.17 -28.23 2.94
C ARG A 326 1.44 -28.08 1.45
N ARG A 327 2.16 -29.05 0.87
CA ARG A 327 2.49 -29.02 -0.58
C ARG A 327 1.24 -29.15 -1.46
N ARG A 328 0.32 -30.05 -1.16
CA ARG A 328 -0.90 -30.23 -1.96
C ARG A 328 -1.77 -28.97 -1.97
N LEU A 329 -2.05 -28.42 -0.77
CA LEU A 329 -2.88 -27.23 -0.63
C LEU A 329 -2.23 -26.00 -1.26
N GLY A 330 -0.93 -25.80 -1.02
CA GLY A 330 -0.19 -24.68 -1.58
C GLY A 330 -0.11 -24.72 -3.11
N ASN A 331 0.15 -25.89 -3.71
CA ASN A 331 0.16 -26.04 -5.16
C ASN A 331 -1.23 -25.76 -5.75
N ARG A 332 -2.28 -26.27 -5.13
CA ARG A 332 -3.65 -26.02 -5.58
C ARG A 332 -4.04 -24.55 -5.45
N ALA A 333 -3.65 -23.89 -4.34
CA ALA A 333 -3.84 -22.45 -4.16
C ALA A 333 -3.16 -21.64 -5.28
N ARG A 334 -1.93 -22.03 -5.63
CA ARG A 334 -1.18 -21.40 -6.72
C ARG A 334 -1.87 -21.57 -8.06
N ASP A 335 -2.32 -22.79 -8.41
CA ASP A 335 -3.04 -23.03 -9.66
C ASP A 335 -4.30 -22.16 -9.75
N ASP A 336 -5.05 -22.03 -8.64
CA ASP A 336 -6.25 -21.20 -8.58
C ASP A 336 -5.95 -19.71 -8.77
N VAL A 337 -4.87 -19.20 -8.18
CA VAL A 337 -4.45 -17.79 -8.33
C VAL A 337 -4.04 -17.48 -9.77
N PHE A 338 -3.28 -18.37 -10.41
CA PHE A 338 -2.92 -18.20 -11.81
C PHE A 338 -4.12 -18.29 -12.76
N LEU A 339 -5.17 -19.00 -12.37
CA LEU A 339 -6.40 -19.09 -13.15
C LEU A 339 -7.33 -17.88 -12.96
N HIS A 340 -7.36 -17.29 -11.75
CA HIS A 340 -8.43 -16.37 -11.37
C HIS A 340 -7.98 -14.98 -10.92
N ALA A 341 -6.69 -14.77 -10.66
CA ALA A 341 -6.21 -13.54 -10.03
C ALA A 341 -5.03 -12.85 -10.75
N THR A 342 -4.70 -13.27 -11.98
CA THR A 342 -3.73 -12.57 -12.84
C THR A 342 -4.34 -11.31 -13.45
N PRO A 343 -3.54 -10.41 -14.03
CA PRO A 343 -4.05 -9.26 -14.75
C PRO A 343 -5.07 -9.62 -15.84
N GLU A 344 -4.82 -10.67 -16.62
CA GLU A 344 -5.73 -11.16 -17.66
C GLU A 344 -7.06 -11.65 -17.09
N ALA A 345 -7.00 -12.37 -15.96
CA ALA A 345 -8.20 -12.91 -15.30
C ALA A 345 -9.08 -11.81 -14.70
N GLN A 346 -8.48 -10.73 -14.18
CA GLN A 346 -9.20 -9.59 -13.63
C GLN A 346 -9.77 -8.67 -14.70
N ALA A 347 -9.12 -8.60 -15.86
CA ALA A 347 -9.40 -7.61 -16.91
C ALA A 347 -10.85 -7.65 -17.40
N ASP A 348 -11.45 -8.82 -17.54
CA ASP A 348 -12.80 -8.95 -18.09
C ASP A 348 -13.86 -8.39 -17.13
N ALA A 349 -13.72 -8.66 -15.83
CA ALA A 349 -14.61 -8.10 -14.81
C ALA A 349 -14.49 -6.57 -14.74
N LEU A 350 -13.24 -6.07 -14.74
CA LEU A 350 -12.97 -4.63 -14.70
C LEU A 350 -13.51 -3.92 -15.94
N VAL A 351 -13.20 -4.41 -17.14
CA VAL A 351 -13.67 -3.81 -18.39
C VAL A 351 -15.20 -3.86 -18.49
N THR A 352 -15.83 -4.94 -18.02
CA THR A 352 -17.30 -5.06 -17.99
C THR A 352 -17.92 -4.01 -17.08
N ALA A 353 -17.38 -3.83 -15.85
CA ALA A 353 -17.84 -2.82 -14.93
C ALA A 353 -17.69 -1.40 -15.52
N LEU A 354 -16.52 -1.07 -16.07
CA LEU A 354 -16.27 0.24 -16.67
C LEU A 354 -17.15 0.51 -17.89
N ARG A 355 -17.46 -0.50 -18.71
CA ARG A 355 -18.39 -0.37 -19.83
C ARG A 355 -19.81 -0.09 -19.37
N ALA A 356 -20.26 -0.73 -18.29
CA ALA A 356 -21.58 -0.49 -17.73
C ALA A 356 -21.71 0.97 -17.27
N VAL A 357 -20.70 1.49 -16.58
CA VAL A 357 -20.66 2.90 -16.14
C VAL A 357 -20.60 3.87 -17.33
N GLY A 358 -19.71 3.64 -18.28
CA GLY A 358 -19.57 4.51 -19.48
C GLY A 358 -20.79 4.49 -20.39
N GLY A 359 -21.58 3.42 -20.38
CA GLY A 359 -22.82 3.29 -21.16
C GLY A 359 -24.00 4.10 -20.61
N SER A 360 -24.03 4.34 -19.31
CA SER A 360 -25.15 5.04 -18.64
C SER A 360 -25.19 6.54 -18.91
N LYS A 361 -24.07 7.17 -19.31
CA LYS A 361 -23.97 8.62 -19.53
C LYS A 361 -23.91 9.04 -21.01
N ARG A 362 -24.24 8.17 -21.94
CA ARG A 362 -24.29 8.53 -23.36
C ARG A 362 -25.45 9.47 -23.64
N GLY A 363 -25.13 10.71 -24.04
CA GLY A 363 -26.13 11.69 -24.48
C GLY A 363 -26.14 13.03 -23.72
N VAL A 364 -25.31 13.18 -22.71
CA VAL A 364 -25.13 14.50 -22.08
C VAL A 364 -24.14 15.29 -22.93
N ALA A 365 -24.61 16.37 -23.55
CA ALA A 365 -23.72 17.30 -24.24
C ALA A 365 -22.79 17.97 -23.21
N PRO A 366 -21.47 18.08 -23.51
CA PRO A 366 -20.56 18.82 -22.65
C PRO A 366 -21.04 20.25 -22.44
N LEU A 367 -21.12 20.67 -21.18
CA LEU A 367 -21.41 22.05 -20.84
C LEU A 367 -20.11 22.86 -20.93
N ALA A 368 -20.21 24.11 -21.40
CA ALA A 368 -19.08 25.03 -21.31
C ALA A 368 -18.79 25.31 -19.83
N HIS A 369 -17.72 24.74 -19.32
CA HIS A 369 -17.28 24.89 -17.93
C HIS A 369 -15.77 25.12 -17.90
N ALA A 370 -15.34 26.17 -17.24
CA ALA A 370 -13.91 26.44 -17.07
C ALA A 370 -13.30 25.37 -16.16
N ALA A 371 -12.08 24.91 -16.52
CA ALA A 371 -11.33 24.05 -15.62
C ALA A 371 -11.07 24.77 -14.28
N PRO A 372 -11.11 24.08 -13.15
CA PRO A 372 -10.75 24.69 -11.87
C PRO A 372 -9.30 25.17 -11.91
N ASP A 373 -9.06 26.37 -11.39
CA ASP A 373 -7.70 26.93 -11.26
C ASP A 373 -7.03 26.36 -10.01
N PRO A 374 -5.96 25.57 -10.15
CA PRO A 374 -5.25 24.97 -9.02
C PRO A 374 -4.77 25.99 -7.98
N ALA A 375 -4.43 27.21 -8.38
CA ALA A 375 -3.93 28.26 -7.49
C ALA A 375 -4.96 28.73 -6.45
N GLN A 376 -6.25 28.44 -6.66
CA GLN A 376 -7.33 28.80 -5.73
C GLN A 376 -7.46 27.82 -4.56
N PHE A 377 -6.77 26.70 -4.61
CA PHE A 377 -6.92 25.62 -3.63
C PHE A 377 -5.58 25.34 -2.94
N GLY A 378 -5.48 25.67 -1.65
CA GLY A 378 -4.25 25.50 -0.88
C GLY A 378 -3.81 24.05 -0.63
N GLU A 379 -4.55 23.05 -1.10
CA GLU A 379 -4.23 21.63 -1.02
C GLU A 379 -3.56 21.08 -2.30
N VAL A 380 -3.51 21.88 -3.36
CA VAL A 380 -2.95 21.47 -4.65
C VAL A 380 -1.41 21.58 -4.64
N GLY A 381 -0.74 20.64 -5.29
CA GLY A 381 0.72 20.62 -5.41
C GLY A 381 1.47 20.01 -4.23
N ARG A 382 0.76 19.44 -3.25
CA ARG A 382 1.37 18.96 -1.99
C ARG A 382 1.92 17.53 -2.04
N TYR A 383 1.57 16.77 -3.03
CA TYR A 383 2.00 15.38 -3.15
C TYR A 383 2.11 15.01 -4.63
N ASP A 384 3.21 14.39 -4.99
CA ASP A 384 3.47 13.93 -6.34
C ASP A 384 3.68 12.40 -6.34
N LEU A 385 2.84 11.67 -7.06
CA LEU A 385 3.12 10.26 -7.37
C LEU A 385 4.35 10.22 -8.28
N ALA A 386 5.19 9.20 -8.09
CA ALA A 386 6.25 8.96 -9.05
C ALA A 386 5.64 8.85 -10.44
N PRO A 387 6.18 9.57 -11.44
CA PRO A 387 5.74 9.41 -12.81
C PRO A 387 5.75 7.94 -13.24
N ASP A 388 4.81 7.55 -14.08
CA ASP A 388 4.64 6.16 -14.55
C ASP A 388 5.87 5.59 -15.29
N ASP A 389 6.74 6.47 -15.79
CA ASP A 389 7.99 6.12 -16.47
C ASP A 389 9.18 5.89 -15.52
N LEU A 390 8.97 6.04 -14.21
CA LEU A 390 10.00 5.80 -13.21
C LEU A 390 9.90 4.43 -12.57
N VAL A 391 11.04 3.78 -12.46
CA VAL A 391 11.17 2.49 -11.77
C VAL A 391 11.51 2.75 -10.30
N PRO A 392 10.71 2.26 -9.34
CA PRO A 392 11.02 2.40 -7.93
C PRO A 392 12.28 1.58 -7.58
N GLY A 393 13.09 2.14 -6.70
CA GLY A 393 14.30 1.50 -6.20
C GLY A 393 14.24 1.24 -4.69
N THR A 394 15.27 1.69 -3.98
CA THR A 394 15.32 1.56 -2.52
C THR A 394 14.17 2.33 -1.90
N THR A 395 13.38 1.67 -1.06
CA THR A 395 12.27 2.26 -0.35
C THR A 395 12.38 1.91 1.13
N VAL A 396 12.39 2.94 1.97
CA VAL A 396 12.27 2.84 3.43
C VAL A 396 11.01 3.62 3.80
N GLU A 397 9.88 2.93 3.89
CA GLU A 397 8.56 3.58 4.04
C GLU A 397 8.19 3.87 5.49
N MET A 398 9.01 3.44 6.44
CA MET A 398 8.61 3.40 7.83
C MET A 398 9.24 4.46 8.69
N SER A 399 8.39 5.05 9.46
CA SER A 399 8.68 5.56 10.79
C SER A 399 7.37 5.65 11.56
N ASP A 400 7.44 5.35 12.82
CA ASP A 400 6.29 5.45 13.72
C ASP A 400 6.18 6.85 14.31
N THR A 401 7.25 7.65 14.19
CA THR A 401 7.33 8.94 14.88
C THR A 401 8.25 9.90 14.13
N PRO A 402 7.88 11.16 13.92
CA PRO A 402 8.82 12.21 13.50
C PRO A 402 9.87 12.36 14.59
N SER A 403 11.14 12.11 14.27
CA SER A 403 12.18 11.99 15.30
C SER A 403 13.32 12.99 15.17
N VAL A 404 13.46 13.69 14.05
CA VAL A 404 14.52 14.67 13.86
C VAL A 404 13.97 15.97 13.30
N PHE A 405 14.11 17.05 14.09
CA PHE A 405 13.76 18.40 13.65
C PHE A 405 14.86 18.96 12.73
N LEU A 406 14.44 19.51 11.59
CA LEU A 406 15.28 20.33 10.75
C LEU A 406 15.28 21.75 11.32
N VAL A 407 16.39 22.16 11.94
CA VAL A 407 16.62 23.52 12.47
C VAL A 407 17.84 24.13 11.81
N GLU A 408 17.98 25.45 11.88
CA GLU A 408 19.12 26.16 11.34
C GLU A 408 20.45 25.58 11.86
N GLY A 409 21.36 25.33 10.92
CA GLY A 409 22.66 24.72 11.20
C GLY A 409 22.64 23.21 11.43
N ARG A 410 21.48 22.54 11.29
CA ARG A 410 21.38 21.08 11.35
C ARG A 410 21.17 20.48 9.98
N ALA A 411 22.02 19.52 9.63
CA ALA A 411 21.88 18.69 8.45
C ALA A 411 21.42 17.28 8.84
N VAL A 412 20.41 16.76 8.15
CA VAL A 412 19.96 15.38 8.33
C VAL A 412 20.01 14.67 6.98
N GLY A 413 20.74 13.58 6.90
CA GLY A 413 21.00 12.91 5.65
C GLY A 413 20.97 11.39 5.74
N GLN A 414 20.99 10.76 4.57
CA GLN A 414 20.91 9.31 4.40
C GLN A 414 21.88 8.83 3.35
N ARG A 415 22.59 7.76 3.66
CA ARG A 415 23.35 6.96 2.67
C ARG A 415 22.50 5.86 2.11
N PHE A 416 22.67 5.58 0.84
CA PHE A 416 22.06 4.45 0.17
C PHE A 416 22.90 4.02 -1.04
N THR A 417 22.76 2.75 -1.42
CA THR A 417 23.34 2.24 -2.67
C THR A 417 22.25 2.25 -3.74
N ALA A 418 22.52 2.84 -4.90
CA ALA A 418 21.56 2.86 -5.99
C ALA A 418 21.37 1.46 -6.59
N THR A 419 20.13 1.05 -6.78
CA THR A 419 19.76 -0.30 -7.25
C THR A 419 19.68 -0.43 -8.76
N ALA A 420 19.64 0.70 -9.50
CA ALA A 420 19.56 0.73 -10.96
C ALA A 420 20.27 1.98 -11.53
N ASP A 421 20.46 2.00 -12.84
CA ASP A 421 20.93 3.18 -13.57
C ASP A 421 19.82 4.21 -13.74
N GLY A 422 20.20 5.47 -13.88
CA GLY A 422 19.26 6.55 -14.15
C GLY A 422 18.57 7.10 -12.90
N LEU A 423 19.21 7.06 -11.72
CA LEU A 423 18.70 7.71 -10.51
C LEU A 423 18.31 9.16 -10.80
N CYS A 424 17.03 9.51 -10.60
CA CYS A 424 16.49 10.81 -10.99
C CYS A 424 15.51 11.43 -9.98
N ARG A 425 15.17 10.71 -8.92
CA ARG A 425 14.27 11.23 -7.89
C ARG A 425 14.52 10.54 -6.54
N ILE A 426 14.43 11.32 -5.49
CA ILE A 426 14.44 10.86 -4.10
C ILE A 426 13.24 11.51 -3.40
N ASP A 427 12.38 10.72 -2.80
CA ASP A 427 11.30 11.20 -1.96
C ASP A 427 11.67 11.02 -0.49
N VAL A 428 11.37 12.00 0.33
CA VAL A 428 11.62 11.96 1.78
C VAL A 428 10.32 12.24 2.52
N ARG A 429 10.02 11.43 3.52
CA ARG A 429 8.82 11.61 4.32
C ARG A 429 9.05 12.64 5.42
N VAL A 430 8.12 13.59 5.51
CA VAL A 430 8.20 14.70 6.46
C VAL A 430 7.00 14.76 7.39
N GLY A 431 7.21 15.29 8.60
CA GLY A 431 6.16 15.62 9.53
C GLY A 431 6.16 17.12 9.80
N THR A 432 5.01 17.65 10.17
CA THR A 432 4.85 19.07 10.50
C THR A 432 4.19 19.28 11.86
N ASP A 433 3.83 18.20 12.57
CA ASP A 433 3.03 18.25 13.81
C ASP A 433 1.78 19.14 13.66
N GLY A 434 1.14 19.14 12.47
CA GLY A 434 0.00 19.99 12.16
C GLY A 434 0.31 21.49 12.03
N ARG A 435 1.57 21.89 12.01
CA ARG A 435 1.99 23.29 11.89
C ARG A 435 2.26 23.67 10.44
N ARG A 436 2.10 24.95 10.12
CA ARG A 436 2.54 25.49 8.83
C ARG A 436 4.03 25.80 8.87
N SER A 437 4.78 25.39 7.86
CA SER A 437 6.16 25.78 7.66
C SER A 437 6.25 26.67 6.43
N ASP A 438 6.82 27.85 6.59
CA ASP A 438 7.13 28.82 5.53
C ASP A 438 8.63 28.88 5.21
N HIS A 439 9.40 27.96 5.80
CA HIS A 439 10.86 27.98 5.69
C HIS A 439 11.37 27.04 4.60
N ALA A 440 12.35 27.52 3.84
CA ALA A 440 12.99 26.74 2.80
C ALA A 440 13.82 25.58 3.37
N VAL A 441 13.69 24.41 2.75
CA VAL A 441 14.55 23.25 3.00
C VAL A 441 15.44 23.05 1.79
N THR A 442 16.74 23.02 2.00
CA THR A 442 17.72 22.71 0.96
C THR A 442 18.01 21.22 0.96
N PHE A 443 17.85 20.60 -0.17
CA PHE A 443 18.27 19.23 -0.47
C PHE A 443 19.58 19.25 -1.24
N ALA A 444 20.49 18.34 -0.92
CA ALA A 444 21.70 18.11 -1.68
C ALA A 444 22.01 16.61 -1.79
N LEU A 445 22.60 16.17 -2.93
CA LEU A 445 22.98 14.81 -3.22
C LEU A 445 24.46 14.76 -3.67
N ALA A 446 25.23 13.85 -3.11
CA ALA A 446 26.62 13.59 -3.47
C ALA A 446 26.88 12.10 -3.68
N ASP A 447 27.96 11.77 -4.40
CA ASP A 447 28.47 10.40 -4.58
C ASP A 447 29.61 10.04 -3.61
N SER A 448 29.69 10.78 -2.52
CA SER A 448 30.69 10.64 -1.48
C SER A 448 30.06 10.29 -0.14
N THR A 449 30.90 9.83 0.78
CA THR A 449 30.49 9.41 2.12
C THR A 449 30.21 10.56 3.11
N GLY A 450 30.11 11.79 2.60
CA GLY A 450 29.86 13.00 3.42
C GLY A 450 29.49 14.20 2.56
N PRO A 451 29.22 15.36 3.18
CA PRO A 451 28.89 16.57 2.46
C PRO A 451 30.04 16.98 1.55
N ALA A 452 29.75 17.08 0.26
CA ALA A 452 30.68 17.57 -0.72
C ALA A 452 30.55 19.09 -0.85
N ALA A 453 31.66 19.79 -1.01
CA ALA A 453 31.64 21.23 -1.30
C ALA A 453 30.85 21.56 -2.59
N ASN A 454 30.76 20.59 -3.52
CA ASN A 454 29.96 20.69 -4.75
C ASN A 454 29.06 19.43 -4.85
N PRO A 455 27.80 19.47 -4.42
CA PRO A 455 26.89 18.36 -4.57
C PRO A 455 26.60 18.07 -6.05
N LEU A 456 26.36 16.80 -6.39
CA LEU A 456 25.94 16.39 -7.73
C LEU A 456 24.60 17.02 -8.13
N ARG A 457 23.71 17.17 -7.15
CA ARG A 457 22.38 17.78 -7.30
C ARG A 457 22.07 18.60 -6.05
N GLN A 458 21.38 19.71 -6.27
CA GLN A 458 20.91 20.57 -5.19
C GLN A 458 19.57 21.16 -5.58
N ALA A 459 18.64 21.26 -4.64
CA ALA A 459 17.34 21.90 -4.82
C ALA A 459 16.91 22.58 -3.53
N THR A 460 16.19 23.68 -3.65
CA THR A 460 15.55 24.34 -2.51
C THR A 460 14.05 24.17 -2.63
N ILE A 461 13.43 23.68 -1.58
CA ILE A 461 12.00 23.44 -1.50
C ILE A 461 11.46 24.35 -0.41
N VAL A 462 10.42 25.11 -0.73
CA VAL A 462 9.59 25.75 0.28
C VAL A 462 8.46 24.78 0.56
N PRO A 463 8.43 24.11 1.72
CA PRO A 463 7.30 23.27 2.06
C PRO A 463 6.11 24.20 2.31
N ASP A 464 5.26 24.42 1.32
CA ASP A 464 3.90 24.91 1.56
C ASP A 464 3.21 23.93 2.50
N PRO A 465 2.20 24.31 3.31
CA PRO A 465 1.79 23.51 4.47
C PRO A 465 1.60 22.03 4.11
N VAL A 466 2.68 21.28 4.31
CA VAL A 466 2.75 19.86 4.02
C VAL A 466 1.89 19.15 5.03
N ALA A 467 0.99 18.29 4.60
CA ALA A 467 0.25 17.45 5.51
C ALA A 467 1.23 16.57 6.30
N ASP A 468 0.95 16.36 7.56
CA ASP A 468 1.77 15.52 8.42
C ASP A 468 1.91 14.10 7.82
N GLY A 469 3.14 13.60 7.74
CA GLY A 469 3.42 12.32 7.09
C GLY A 469 3.49 12.35 5.55
N ALA A 470 3.48 13.53 4.91
CA ALA A 470 3.59 13.64 3.46
C ALA A 470 5.01 13.32 2.94
N TRP A 471 5.08 12.96 1.66
CA TRP A 471 6.34 12.75 0.96
C TRP A 471 6.72 14.02 0.18
N ILE A 472 7.93 14.52 0.36
CA ILE A 472 8.49 15.58 -0.50
C ILE A 472 9.30 14.92 -1.60
N ALA A 473 8.95 15.20 -2.84
CA ALA A 473 9.61 14.71 -4.03
C ALA A 473 10.77 15.64 -4.44
N LEU A 474 11.94 15.05 -4.62
CA LEU A 474 13.18 15.71 -5.02
C LEU A 474 13.60 15.16 -6.37
N ALA A 475 13.05 15.71 -7.45
CA ALA A 475 13.35 15.30 -8.81
C ALA A 475 14.56 16.07 -9.37
N PHE A 476 15.40 15.40 -10.16
CA PHE A 476 16.59 15.95 -10.79
C PHE A 476 16.93 15.21 -12.09
N ASP A 477 17.84 15.79 -12.89
CA ASP A 477 18.31 15.13 -14.11
C ASP A 477 18.92 13.75 -13.81
N PRO A 478 18.58 12.71 -14.58
CA PRO A 478 19.03 11.35 -14.34
C PRO A 478 20.55 11.22 -14.23
N ILE A 479 21.02 10.50 -13.23
CA ILE A 479 22.43 10.14 -13.06
C ILE A 479 22.66 8.83 -13.82
N ALA A 480 23.28 8.92 -15.00
CA ALA A 480 23.67 7.74 -15.75
C ALA A 480 24.68 6.90 -14.97
N ALA A 481 24.66 5.57 -15.17
CA ALA A 481 25.56 4.64 -14.48
C ALA A 481 25.53 4.80 -12.95
N SER A 482 24.35 4.91 -12.37
CA SER A 482 24.16 4.99 -10.91
C SER A 482 24.12 3.62 -10.23
N ALA A 483 23.80 2.53 -10.94
CA ALA A 483 23.67 1.20 -10.36
C ALA A 483 24.92 0.75 -9.59
N GLY A 484 24.72 0.28 -8.36
CA GLY A 484 25.80 -0.20 -7.48
C GLY A 484 26.68 0.89 -6.87
N ARG A 485 26.42 2.17 -7.16
CA ARG A 485 27.17 3.28 -6.55
C ARG A 485 26.49 3.71 -5.26
N ASP A 486 27.33 4.13 -4.30
CA ASP A 486 26.88 4.73 -3.06
C ASP A 486 26.63 6.21 -3.23
N PHE A 487 25.53 6.68 -2.67
CA PHE A 487 25.14 8.07 -2.64
C PHE A 487 24.83 8.51 -1.21
N TYR A 488 24.98 9.80 -0.97
CA TYR A 488 24.59 10.47 0.26
C TYR A 488 23.76 11.68 -0.08
N PHE A 489 22.53 11.73 0.42
CA PHE A 489 21.73 12.96 0.36
C PHE A 489 21.53 13.54 1.76
N TRP A 490 21.32 14.85 1.83
CA TRP A 490 20.97 15.50 3.07
C TRP A 490 20.03 16.68 2.85
N LEU A 491 19.31 17.05 3.92
CA LEU A 491 18.40 18.16 3.99
C LEU A 491 18.87 19.11 5.09
N GLU A 492 18.78 20.40 4.82
CA GLU A 492 19.10 21.49 5.74
C GLU A 492 17.97 22.50 5.73
N SER A 493 17.68 23.14 6.88
CA SER A 493 16.73 24.24 7.01
C SER A 493 17.46 25.53 7.38
N SER A 494 17.02 26.63 6.82
CA SER A 494 17.49 27.97 7.20
C SER A 494 16.75 28.57 8.42
N ALA A 495 15.82 27.81 9.01
CA ALA A 495 14.96 28.32 10.08
C ALA A 495 15.51 28.02 11.46
N SER A 496 15.59 29.02 12.30
CA SER A 496 16.02 28.90 13.70
C SER A 496 15.04 28.14 14.61
N ALA A 497 13.75 28.06 14.20
CA ALA A 497 12.73 27.25 14.83
C ALA A 497 11.97 26.49 13.75
N SER A 498 12.33 25.22 13.52
CA SER A 498 11.68 24.43 12.48
C SER A 498 10.36 23.85 12.92
N THR A 499 9.39 23.92 12.02
CA THR A 499 8.14 23.18 12.09
C THR A 499 8.17 21.92 11.22
N VAL A 500 9.30 21.62 10.58
CA VAL A 500 9.49 20.42 9.75
C VAL A 500 10.32 19.40 10.50
N THR A 501 9.78 18.19 10.63
CA THR A 501 10.48 17.01 11.13
C THR A 501 10.69 16.02 10.00
N LEU A 502 11.79 15.29 10.03
CA LEU A 502 12.02 14.14 9.17
C LEU A 502 11.61 12.88 9.90
N TRP A 503 10.84 12.06 9.21
CA TRP A 503 10.48 10.73 9.72
C TRP A 503 11.69 9.82 9.65
N THR A 504 12.07 9.26 10.79
CA THR A 504 13.20 8.33 10.89
C THR A 504 12.72 6.98 11.40
N TYR A 505 13.43 5.95 11.04
CA TYR A 505 13.26 4.61 11.58
C TYR A 505 14.20 4.46 12.78
N ALA A 506 13.64 4.38 13.97
CA ALA A 506 14.38 4.06 15.17
C ALA A 506 14.34 2.56 15.45
N ARG A 507 15.50 1.98 15.80
CA ARG A 507 15.66 0.56 16.10
C ARG A 507 14.76 0.07 17.24
N GLY A 508 13.97 -1.00 17.00
CA GLY A 508 13.53 -1.95 18.02
C GLY A 508 14.42 -3.18 17.98
N HIS A 509 15.03 -3.51 19.12
CA HIS A 509 15.69 -4.76 19.50
C HIS A 509 16.21 -5.74 18.42
N GLY A 510 17.49 -5.82 18.25
CA GLY A 510 18.22 -7.06 17.95
C GLY A 510 18.87 -7.20 16.60
N ASP A 511 18.47 -6.52 15.53
CA ASP A 511 19.06 -6.70 14.19
C ASP A 511 19.70 -5.44 13.63
N THR A 512 20.74 -5.63 12.81
CA THR A 512 21.50 -4.56 12.17
C THR A 512 20.58 -3.78 11.24
N PRO A 513 20.21 -2.51 11.54
CA PRO A 513 19.38 -1.74 10.62
C PRO A 513 20.20 -1.36 9.40
N PRO A 514 19.56 -0.95 8.30
CA PRO A 514 20.27 -0.24 7.26
C PRO A 514 20.93 0.99 7.91
N SER A 515 22.23 0.90 8.09
CA SER A 515 23.08 1.98 8.60
C SER A 515 23.15 3.04 7.50
N GLY A 516 22.77 4.25 7.77
CA GLY A 516 22.85 5.26 6.74
C GLY A 516 22.37 6.64 7.20
N LEU A 517 21.67 6.74 8.34
CA LEU A 517 21.26 8.01 8.91
C LEU A 517 22.47 8.79 9.42
N HIS A 518 22.53 10.08 9.08
CA HIS A 518 23.51 11.03 9.57
C HIS A 518 22.77 12.24 10.13
N VAL A 519 23.21 12.72 11.29
CA VAL A 519 22.78 13.99 11.88
C VAL A 519 24.01 14.86 11.99
N ASP A 520 23.94 16.09 11.49
CA ASP A 520 25.07 17.02 11.40
C ASP A 520 26.31 16.36 10.74
N HIS A 521 26.04 15.57 9.67
CA HIS A 521 26.99 14.78 8.89
C HIS A 521 27.74 13.67 9.67
N ALA A 522 27.41 13.44 10.93
CA ALA A 522 27.92 12.33 11.72
C ALA A 522 26.99 11.10 11.65
N PRO A 523 27.53 9.89 11.60
CA PRO A 523 26.72 8.68 11.63
C PRO A 523 25.81 8.63 12.85
N SER A 524 24.54 8.31 12.65
CA SER A 524 23.52 8.15 13.67
C SER A 524 22.82 6.81 13.56
N VAL A 525 22.07 6.43 14.56
CA VAL A 525 21.30 5.18 14.56
C VAL A 525 19.99 5.40 13.87
N GLY A 526 19.69 4.56 12.86
CA GLY A 526 18.43 4.57 12.14
C GLY A 526 18.56 4.83 10.64
N SER A 527 17.44 5.06 10.02
CA SER A 527 17.31 5.45 8.61
C SER A 527 16.24 6.52 8.46
N LEU A 528 16.38 7.41 7.49
CA LEU A 528 15.26 8.24 7.03
C LEU A 528 14.21 7.36 6.34
N ALA A 529 12.95 7.75 6.43
CA ALA A 529 11.92 7.24 5.54
C ALA A 529 12.11 7.94 4.18
N PHE A 530 12.53 7.19 3.17
CA PHE A 530 12.83 7.72 1.84
C PHE A 530 12.58 6.68 0.75
N ARG A 531 12.42 7.15 -0.48
CA ARG A 531 12.27 6.34 -1.69
C ARG A 531 13.21 6.85 -2.76
N THR A 532 13.72 5.96 -3.60
CA THR A 532 14.51 6.31 -4.79
C THR A 532 13.81 5.86 -6.05
N PHE A 533 13.96 6.63 -7.14
CA PHE A 533 13.35 6.32 -8.42
C PHE A 533 14.36 6.49 -9.55
N TYR A 534 14.22 5.68 -10.57
CA TYR A 534 15.13 5.58 -11.71
C TYR A 534 14.36 5.72 -13.01
N ARG A 535 14.92 6.44 -13.97
CA ARG A 535 14.39 6.49 -15.33
C ARG A 535 14.92 5.30 -16.12
N ALA A 536 14.02 4.46 -16.63
CA ALA A 536 14.41 3.38 -17.53
C ALA A 536 15.14 3.97 -18.76
N ARG A 537 16.23 3.34 -19.22
CA ARG A 537 16.84 3.69 -20.49
C ARG A 537 15.80 3.43 -21.57
N SER A 538 15.41 4.46 -22.33
CA SER A 538 14.73 4.25 -23.60
C SER A 538 15.61 3.35 -24.47
N GLN A 539 15.11 2.14 -24.79
CA GLN A 539 15.75 1.23 -25.73
C GLN A 539 15.76 1.83 -27.14
#